data_7024cde3099a5a6ed0b3efe0973d55fe
#
_entry.id   7024cde3099a5a6ed0b3efe0973d55fe
#
_cell.length_a   1.000
_cell.length_b   1.000
_cell.length_c   1.000
_cell.angle_alpha   90.00
_cell.angle_beta   90.00
_cell.angle_gamma   90.00
#
_symmetry.space_group_name_H-M   'P 1'
#
loop_
_entity.id
_entity.type
_entity.pdbx_description
1 polymer ?
#
loop_
_entity_poly.entity_id
_entity_poly.type
_entity_poly.pdbx_seq_one_letter_code
_entity_poly.pdbx_strand_id
1 'polypeptide(L)'
;MRAMNRLSARAVLTLGPGKHADGAGLWLHKREDGGAQWVLRYTIHGRRREMGLGATPPVSLKEARQAAEQHRAEVRAGRDPIKERDRQKREAAKNIHLLKDIALDAFEARKAELKGDGVAGRWFSPLEHHVLPKLGKVPVADLDQKDVRDALAPIWHTKAETARKALNRLSICLKHAAALGLNVDLQVAEKARALLGKSRHKAKNIPAMPWQEVPAYYAALDAGSVTHLALRLLILTGVRSGPLRHMHESQISGSVWTIPGEAMKGLRDATEDFRVPLSAEALEVIEAARRHARDDYLFPSQMRGVISDMTMAMHMQRAGLEYRPHGFRSSLRDWMEVEAKTPFAVAETVLGHVVGGSVERAYRRTDYLDQRREVMEAWAAWVRSTFSGPKAAE
;
A
#
# COMPACT_ATOMS: atom_id res chain seq x y z
N MET A 1 39.06 53.55 -11.20
CA MET A 1 38.14 52.89 -10.25
C MET A 1 36.71 53.41 -10.46
N ARG A 2 35.68 52.54 -10.51
CA ARG A 2 34.30 53.02 -10.54
C ARG A 2 33.95 53.62 -9.17
N ALA A 3 33.41 54.88 -9.15
CA ALA A 3 33.03 55.56 -7.92
C ALA A 3 32.04 54.71 -7.08
N MET A 4 32.32 54.58 -5.80
CA MET A 4 31.48 53.83 -4.82
C MET A 4 30.96 54.79 -3.77
N ASN A 5 29.88 54.41 -3.07
CA ASN A 5 29.30 55.14 -1.91
C ASN A 5 28.90 56.61 -2.25
N ARG A 6 28.25 56.79 -3.40
CA ARG A 6 27.86 58.12 -3.91
C ARG A 6 26.64 58.71 -3.20
N LEU A 7 25.77 57.89 -2.66
CA LEU A 7 24.57 58.33 -1.93
C LEU A 7 24.86 58.48 -0.44
N SER A 8 24.23 59.45 0.18
CA SER A 8 24.17 59.58 1.64
C SER A 8 22.81 59.17 2.14
N ALA A 9 22.68 58.86 3.44
CA ALA A 9 21.39 58.53 4.05
C ALA A 9 20.36 59.66 3.85
N ARG A 10 20.79 60.91 3.90
CA ARG A 10 19.94 62.08 3.63
C ARG A 10 19.48 62.08 2.17
N ALA A 11 20.37 61.84 1.22
CA ALA A 11 20.07 61.79 -0.21
C ALA A 11 19.03 60.69 -0.52
N VAL A 12 19.09 59.52 0.14
CA VAL A 12 18.09 58.44 0.00
C VAL A 12 16.68 58.92 0.32
N LEU A 13 16.53 59.78 1.30
CA LEU A 13 15.24 60.38 1.69
C LEU A 13 14.76 61.50 0.75
N THR A 14 15.67 62.35 0.31
CA THR A 14 15.30 63.63 -0.38
C THR A 14 15.30 63.56 -1.90
N LEU A 15 15.94 62.53 -2.51
CA LEU A 15 15.93 62.36 -3.96
C LEU A 15 14.50 62.10 -4.49
N GLY A 16 14.16 62.68 -5.61
CA GLY A 16 12.90 62.45 -6.32
C GLY A 16 12.81 61.09 -6.99
N PRO A 17 11.70 60.78 -7.67
CA PRO A 17 11.54 59.57 -8.46
C PRO A 17 12.62 59.44 -9.50
N GLY A 18 13.11 58.18 -9.74
CA GLY A 18 14.18 57.90 -10.69
C GLY A 18 15.14 56.81 -10.27
N LYS A 19 16.18 56.60 -11.05
CA LYS A 19 17.23 55.60 -10.80
C LYS A 19 18.52 56.31 -10.38
N HIS A 20 18.92 56.15 -9.13
CA HIS A 20 20.07 56.84 -8.54
C HIS A 20 21.19 55.83 -8.26
N ALA A 21 22.34 56.02 -8.84
CA ALA A 21 23.50 55.13 -8.70
C ALA A 21 24.27 55.42 -7.41
N ASP A 22 24.46 54.42 -6.54
CA ASP A 22 25.36 54.48 -5.39
C ASP A 22 26.82 54.10 -5.79
N GLY A 23 26.96 53.35 -6.84
CA GLY A 23 28.25 52.91 -7.39
C GLY A 23 28.42 51.38 -7.33
N ALA A 24 29.43 50.90 -8.05
CA ALA A 24 29.74 49.47 -8.17
C ALA A 24 28.52 48.57 -8.48
N GLY A 25 27.57 49.09 -9.24
CA GLY A 25 26.33 48.35 -9.61
C GLY A 25 25.18 48.46 -8.64
N LEU A 26 25.35 49.11 -7.48
CA LEU A 26 24.22 49.35 -6.56
C LEU A 26 23.44 50.60 -7.00
N TRP A 27 22.13 50.48 -7.05
CA TRP A 27 21.18 51.52 -7.45
C TRP A 27 20.04 51.61 -6.46
N LEU A 28 19.55 52.84 -6.21
CA LEU A 28 18.26 53.13 -5.60
C LEU A 28 17.26 53.45 -6.72
N HIS A 29 16.20 52.67 -6.82
CA HIS A 29 15.07 52.94 -7.72
C HIS A 29 13.94 53.52 -6.90
N LYS A 30 13.56 54.77 -7.14
CA LYS A 30 12.42 55.46 -6.54
C LYS A 30 11.31 55.60 -7.57
N ARG A 31 10.09 55.25 -7.17
CA ARG A 31 8.90 55.33 -8.00
C ARG A 31 8.12 56.61 -7.73
N GLU A 32 7.23 56.99 -8.62
CA GLU A 32 6.38 58.15 -8.48
C GLU A 32 5.40 58.05 -7.32
N ASP A 33 4.96 56.83 -6.97
CA ASP A 33 4.11 56.52 -5.82
C ASP A 33 4.82 56.60 -4.45
N GLY A 34 6.05 57.03 -4.41
CA GLY A 34 6.90 57.13 -3.23
C GLY A 34 7.62 55.83 -2.84
N GLY A 35 7.28 54.71 -3.45
CA GLY A 35 7.97 53.43 -3.21
C GLY A 35 9.43 53.46 -3.70
N ALA A 36 10.34 52.90 -2.92
CA ALA A 36 11.74 52.84 -3.31
C ALA A 36 12.35 51.46 -2.98
N GLN A 37 13.29 51.01 -3.82
CA GLN A 37 13.96 49.71 -3.63
C GLN A 37 15.43 49.78 -4.04
N TRP A 38 16.24 48.96 -3.40
CA TRP A 38 17.62 48.75 -3.76
C TRP A 38 17.75 47.69 -4.84
N VAL A 39 18.56 47.92 -5.85
CA VAL A 39 18.80 47.04 -7.01
C VAL A 39 20.31 46.93 -7.26
N LEU A 40 20.79 45.71 -7.31
CA LEU A 40 22.15 45.38 -7.72
C LEU A 40 22.16 45.01 -9.21
N ARG A 41 22.95 45.74 -10.01
CA ARG A 41 23.26 45.41 -11.42
C ARG A 41 24.63 44.75 -11.49
N TYR A 42 24.68 43.58 -12.08
CA TYR A 42 25.92 42.82 -12.25
C TYR A 42 25.97 42.15 -13.62
N THR A 43 27.15 41.71 -14.02
CA THR A 43 27.33 40.91 -15.24
C THR A 43 27.94 39.57 -14.82
N ILE A 44 27.33 38.47 -15.28
CA ILE A 44 27.85 37.13 -15.08
C ILE A 44 27.71 36.31 -16.37
N HIS A 45 28.73 35.56 -16.74
CA HIS A 45 28.78 34.77 -17.97
C HIS A 45 28.36 35.60 -19.22
N GLY A 46 28.85 36.85 -19.32
CA GLY A 46 28.57 37.78 -20.43
C GLY A 46 27.15 38.39 -20.42
N ARG A 47 26.30 38.05 -19.46
CA ARG A 47 24.91 38.55 -19.36
C ARG A 47 24.77 39.56 -18.23
N ARG A 48 24.16 40.71 -18.55
CA ARG A 48 23.79 41.71 -17.54
C ARG A 48 22.50 41.32 -16.85
N ARG A 49 22.50 41.41 -15.51
CA ARG A 49 21.35 41.06 -14.64
C ARG A 49 21.11 42.15 -13.62
N GLU A 50 19.86 42.21 -13.12
CA GLU A 50 19.44 43.07 -12.02
C GLU A 50 18.79 42.20 -10.92
N MET A 51 19.17 42.44 -9.67
CA MET A 51 18.64 41.74 -8.50
C MET A 51 18.14 42.76 -7.49
N GLY A 52 16.89 42.66 -7.07
CA GLY A 52 16.35 43.44 -5.97
C GLY A 52 16.97 43.01 -4.63
N LEU A 53 17.44 43.99 -3.84
CA LEU A 53 18.02 43.76 -2.51
C LEU A 53 17.06 44.12 -1.36
N GLY A 54 15.85 44.60 -1.67
CA GLY A 54 14.83 44.95 -0.71
C GLY A 54 14.33 46.40 -0.88
N ALA A 55 13.18 46.68 -0.27
CA ALA A 55 12.59 48.00 -0.25
C ALA A 55 13.24 48.89 0.82
N THR A 56 13.29 50.19 0.57
CA THR A 56 13.63 51.18 1.62
C THR A 56 12.31 51.86 2.07
N PRO A 57 12.08 52.14 3.36
CA PRO A 57 13.06 52.21 4.47
C PRO A 57 13.38 50.87 5.17
N PRO A 58 12.68 49.72 4.99
CA PRO A 58 13.07 48.50 5.72
C PRO A 58 14.53 48.08 5.54
N VAL A 59 15.11 48.28 4.34
CA VAL A 59 16.53 48.04 4.07
C VAL A 59 17.25 49.39 3.98
N SER A 60 18.10 49.68 4.94
CA SER A 60 18.93 50.91 4.97
C SER A 60 20.00 50.91 3.88
N LEU A 61 20.58 52.07 3.59
CA LEU A 61 21.70 52.20 2.67
C LEU A 61 22.91 51.35 3.09
N LYS A 62 23.16 51.26 4.42
CA LYS A 62 24.26 50.42 4.95
C LYS A 62 24.05 48.96 4.66
N GLU A 63 22.86 48.44 4.93
CA GLU A 63 22.48 47.04 4.67
C GLU A 63 22.48 46.73 3.18
N ALA A 64 21.95 47.65 2.33
CA ALA A 64 21.99 47.50 0.89
C ALA A 64 23.42 47.37 0.35
N ARG A 65 24.36 48.16 0.88
CA ARG A 65 25.80 48.09 0.52
C ARG A 65 26.42 46.76 0.95
N GLN A 66 26.10 46.29 2.15
CA GLN A 66 26.59 44.99 2.65
C GLN A 66 26.09 43.85 1.79
N ALA A 67 24.78 43.82 1.50
CA ALA A 67 24.18 42.81 0.62
C ALA A 67 24.76 42.85 -0.80
N ALA A 68 24.97 44.08 -1.35
CA ALA A 68 25.60 44.24 -2.65
C ALA A 68 27.03 43.71 -2.68
N GLU A 69 27.80 43.86 -1.59
CA GLU A 69 29.16 43.32 -1.52
C GLU A 69 29.20 41.81 -1.44
N GLN A 70 28.29 41.21 -0.63
CA GLN A 70 28.15 39.74 -0.56
C GLN A 70 27.85 39.16 -1.94
N HIS A 71 26.84 39.69 -2.65
CA HIS A 71 26.47 39.19 -3.96
C HIS A 71 27.55 39.47 -5.03
N ARG A 72 28.31 40.56 -4.92
CA ARG A 72 29.49 40.78 -5.76
C ARG A 72 30.58 39.72 -5.54
N ALA A 73 30.76 39.29 -4.30
CA ALA A 73 31.71 38.21 -3.98
C ALA A 73 31.23 36.87 -4.62
N GLU A 74 29.95 36.59 -4.60
CA GLU A 74 29.38 35.42 -5.30
C GLU A 74 29.61 35.47 -6.80
N VAL A 75 29.38 36.65 -7.43
CA VAL A 75 29.61 36.86 -8.86
C VAL A 75 31.09 36.70 -9.21
N ARG A 76 32.02 37.22 -8.37
CA ARG A 76 33.50 37.03 -8.56
C ARG A 76 33.87 35.54 -8.45
N ALA A 77 33.15 34.77 -7.62
CA ALA A 77 33.32 33.33 -7.51
C ALA A 77 32.60 32.53 -8.61
N GLY A 78 32.05 33.20 -9.65
CA GLY A 78 31.35 32.55 -10.76
C GLY A 78 29.94 32.04 -10.44
N ARG A 79 29.40 32.36 -9.26
CA ARG A 79 28.05 31.96 -8.83
C ARG A 79 27.05 33.09 -9.11
N ASP A 80 25.89 32.74 -9.69
CA ASP A 80 24.82 33.69 -9.97
C ASP A 80 23.93 33.87 -8.71
N PRO A 81 23.93 35.08 -8.09
CA PRO A 81 23.16 35.32 -6.85
C PRO A 81 21.66 35.08 -7.00
N ILE A 82 21.05 35.31 -8.16
CA ILE A 82 19.65 35.06 -8.41
C ILE A 82 19.38 33.55 -8.37
N LYS A 83 20.20 32.77 -9.07
CA LYS A 83 20.06 31.30 -9.06
C LYS A 83 20.28 30.73 -7.67
N GLU A 84 21.24 31.25 -6.92
CA GLU A 84 21.52 30.82 -5.55
C GLU A 84 20.37 31.10 -4.61
N ARG A 85 19.80 32.33 -4.66
CA ARG A 85 18.61 32.69 -3.90
C ARG A 85 17.38 31.80 -4.26
N ASP A 86 17.20 31.52 -5.55
CA ASP A 86 16.09 30.66 -6.01
C ASP A 86 16.31 29.20 -5.61
N ARG A 87 17.59 28.76 -5.51
CA ARG A 87 17.94 27.45 -4.95
C ARG A 87 17.58 27.38 -3.47
N GLN A 88 18.01 28.37 -2.68
CA GLN A 88 17.71 28.44 -1.25
C GLN A 88 16.20 28.50 -0.97
N LYS A 89 15.44 29.29 -1.76
CA LYS A 89 13.97 29.30 -1.67
C LYS A 89 13.35 27.95 -1.96
N ARG A 90 13.82 27.23 -2.99
CA ARG A 90 13.34 25.89 -3.31
C ARG A 90 13.70 24.88 -2.22
N GLU A 91 14.89 24.96 -1.65
CA GLU A 91 15.31 24.12 -0.53
C GLU A 91 14.48 24.39 0.73
N ALA A 92 14.23 25.66 1.06
CA ALA A 92 13.36 26.03 2.16
C ALA A 92 11.90 25.54 1.95
N ALA A 93 11.39 25.61 0.71
CA ALA A 93 10.07 25.10 0.37
C ALA A 93 9.98 23.57 0.43
N LYS A 94 11.07 22.83 0.20
CA LYS A 94 11.12 21.37 0.33
C LYS A 94 10.88 20.88 1.76
N ASN A 95 11.23 21.67 2.77
CA ASN A 95 11.07 21.32 4.17
C ASN A 95 9.62 21.49 4.69
N ILE A 96 8.65 21.85 3.83
CA ILE A 96 7.24 22.04 4.20
C ILE A 96 6.42 20.76 3.93
N HIS A 97 6.95 19.79 3.20
CA HIS A 97 6.21 18.58 2.85
C HIS A 97 6.13 17.61 4.03
N LEU A 98 4.95 17.55 4.66
CA LEU A 98 4.70 16.68 5.79
C LEU A 98 4.58 15.21 5.35
N LEU A 99 5.04 14.29 6.21
CA LEU A 99 4.92 12.85 5.93
C LEU A 99 3.48 12.43 5.63
N LYS A 100 2.48 13.02 6.30
CA LYS A 100 1.07 12.72 6.06
C LYS A 100 0.65 13.03 4.62
N ASP A 101 1.05 14.19 4.12
CA ASP A 101 0.66 14.64 2.77
C ASP A 101 1.34 13.78 1.70
N ILE A 102 2.62 13.47 1.90
CA ILE A 102 3.35 12.54 1.04
C ILE A 102 2.75 11.13 1.06
N ALA A 103 2.31 10.65 2.22
CA ALA A 103 1.71 9.32 2.34
C ALA A 103 0.35 9.24 1.61
N LEU A 104 -0.44 10.31 1.65
CA LEU A 104 -1.69 10.42 0.91
C LEU A 104 -1.43 10.46 -0.60
N ASP A 105 -0.49 11.28 -1.06
CA ASP A 105 -0.14 11.40 -2.47
C ASP A 105 0.43 10.08 -3.03
N ALA A 106 1.32 9.42 -2.28
CA ALA A 106 1.83 8.09 -2.63
C ALA A 106 0.71 7.02 -2.70
N PHE A 107 -0.30 7.12 -1.85
CA PHE A 107 -1.46 6.23 -1.89
C PHE A 107 -2.33 6.49 -3.12
N GLU A 108 -2.63 7.76 -3.42
CA GLU A 108 -3.40 8.14 -4.61
C GLU A 108 -2.71 7.64 -5.90
N ALA A 109 -1.40 7.86 -6.01
CA ALA A 109 -0.62 7.40 -7.17
C ALA A 109 -0.66 5.87 -7.34
N ARG A 110 -0.84 5.11 -6.26
CA ARG A 110 -0.89 3.64 -6.30
C ARG A 110 -2.28 3.04 -6.42
N LYS A 111 -3.34 3.82 -6.28
CA LYS A 111 -4.73 3.32 -6.35
C LYS A 111 -5.00 2.52 -7.61
N ALA A 112 -4.48 2.97 -8.74
CA ALA A 112 -4.67 2.31 -10.03
C ALA A 112 -4.13 0.86 -10.06
N GLU A 113 -3.09 0.55 -9.25
CA GLU A 113 -2.49 -0.79 -9.16
C GLU A 113 -3.20 -1.70 -8.15
N LEU A 114 -4.00 -1.10 -7.24
CA LEU A 114 -4.58 -1.80 -6.10
C LEU A 114 -6.02 -2.20 -6.38
N LYS A 115 -6.38 -3.44 -6.08
CA LYS A 115 -7.77 -3.91 -6.15
C LYS A 115 -8.67 -3.12 -5.20
N GLY A 116 -9.84 -2.70 -5.71
CA GLY A 116 -10.78 -1.87 -4.97
C GLY A 116 -10.14 -0.59 -4.45
N ASP A 117 -9.26 0.03 -5.26
CA ASP A 117 -8.56 1.27 -4.95
C ASP A 117 -7.84 1.24 -3.59
N GLY A 118 -7.35 0.05 -3.21
CA GLY A 118 -6.62 -0.18 -1.96
C GLY A 118 -7.48 -0.28 -0.70
N VAL A 119 -8.80 -0.08 -0.81
CA VAL A 119 -9.75 -0.17 0.32
C VAL A 119 -9.86 -1.60 0.81
N ALA A 120 -10.09 -2.56 -0.09
CA ALA A 120 -10.24 -3.97 0.24
C ALA A 120 -9.01 -4.54 0.97
N GLY A 121 -7.81 -4.15 0.56
CA GLY A 121 -6.53 -4.57 1.18
C GLY A 121 -6.11 -3.73 2.37
N ARG A 122 -6.89 -2.71 2.76
CA ARG A 122 -6.55 -1.76 3.84
C ARG A 122 -5.12 -1.25 3.70
N TRP A 123 -4.75 -0.82 2.47
CA TRP A 123 -3.36 -0.45 2.20
C TRP A 123 -2.88 0.70 3.08
N PHE A 124 -3.70 1.73 3.29
CA PHE A 124 -3.33 2.91 4.06
C PHE A 124 -3.34 2.70 5.58
N SER A 125 -4.19 1.79 6.08
CA SER A 125 -4.47 1.58 7.49
C SER A 125 -3.23 1.39 8.40
N PRO A 126 -2.17 0.63 8.06
CA PRO A 126 -0.97 0.53 8.91
C PRO A 126 -0.19 1.83 9.04
N LEU A 127 -0.19 2.70 8.03
CA LEU A 127 0.38 4.05 8.13
C LEU A 127 -0.50 4.91 9.05
N GLU A 128 -1.80 4.96 8.76
CA GLU A 128 -2.78 5.77 9.46
C GLU A 128 -2.81 5.50 10.99
N HIS A 129 -2.75 4.22 11.38
CA HIS A 129 -2.89 3.86 12.79
C HIS A 129 -1.56 3.80 13.56
N HIS A 130 -0.42 3.58 12.89
CA HIS A 130 0.83 3.29 13.58
C HIS A 130 2.00 4.23 13.26
N VAL A 131 1.93 4.98 12.16
CA VAL A 131 3.01 5.89 11.74
C VAL A 131 2.55 7.34 11.82
N LEU A 132 1.47 7.68 11.11
CA LEU A 132 1.00 9.06 10.97
C LEU A 132 0.57 9.74 12.26
N PRO A 133 0.02 9.06 13.28
CA PRO A 133 -0.30 9.72 14.55
C PRO A 133 0.92 10.34 15.24
N LYS A 134 2.11 9.75 15.07
CA LYS A 134 3.36 10.25 15.65
C LYS A 134 4.16 11.09 14.66
N LEU A 135 4.26 10.65 13.41
CA LEU A 135 5.20 11.20 12.43
C LEU A 135 4.53 12.00 11.31
N GLY A 136 3.19 12.02 11.24
CA GLY A 136 2.47 12.65 10.14
C GLY A 136 2.72 14.15 9.98
N LYS A 137 3.09 14.85 11.05
CA LYS A 137 3.42 16.28 11.08
C LYS A 137 4.91 16.56 10.91
N VAL A 138 5.74 15.55 10.83
CA VAL A 138 7.19 15.70 10.61
C VAL A 138 7.42 15.96 9.11
N PRO A 139 8.23 16.97 8.75
CA PRO A 139 8.68 17.14 7.37
C PRO A 139 9.38 15.85 6.89
N VAL A 140 9.04 15.38 5.69
CA VAL A 140 9.58 14.11 5.21
C VAL A 140 11.10 14.13 5.05
N ALA A 141 11.67 15.31 4.83
CA ALA A 141 13.11 15.52 4.73
C ALA A 141 13.85 15.38 6.09
N ASP A 142 13.14 15.59 7.19
CA ASP A 142 13.71 15.57 8.56
C ASP A 142 13.47 14.21 9.25
N LEU A 143 12.76 13.28 8.57
CA LEU A 143 12.44 11.98 9.14
C LEU A 143 13.70 11.13 9.29
N ASP A 144 13.98 10.68 10.51
CA ASP A 144 15.12 9.83 10.80
C ASP A 144 14.72 8.39 11.21
N GLN A 145 15.72 7.50 11.28
CA GLN A 145 15.52 6.11 11.66
C GLN A 145 15.10 5.91 13.11
N LYS A 146 15.40 6.84 13.99
CA LYS A 146 15.00 6.76 15.42
C LYS A 146 13.51 7.04 15.57
N ASP A 147 13.01 8.04 14.85
CA ASP A 147 11.59 8.38 14.80
C ASP A 147 10.76 7.17 14.37
N VAL A 148 11.18 6.53 13.28
CA VAL A 148 10.49 5.34 12.73
C VAL A 148 10.57 4.16 13.68
N ARG A 149 11.75 3.90 14.30
CA ARG A 149 11.91 2.91 15.36
C ARG A 149 10.93 3.17 16.50
N ASP A 150 10.87 4.39 17.02
CA ASP A 150 10.05 4.74 18.19
C ASP A 150 8.55 4.71 17.88
N ALA A 151 8.18 4.97 16.63
CA ALA A 151 6.80 4.80 16.18
C ALA A 151 6.37 3.34 16.14
N LEU A 152 7.24 2.43 15.67
CA LEU A 152 6.91 1.03 15.42
C LEU A 152 7.30 0.08 16.55
N ALA A 153 8.19 0.45 17.48
CA ALA A 153 8.63 -0.38 18.59
C ALA A 153 7.48 -0.99 19.41
N PRO A 154 6.38 -0.27 19.72
CA PRO A 154 5.28 -0.83 20.51
C PRO A 154 4.59 -2.03 19.87
N ILE A 155 4.63 -2.11 18.54
CA ILE A 155 3.95 -3.17 17.78
C ILE A 155 4.92 -4.17 17.12
N TRP A 156 6.23 -3.92 17.20
CA TRP A 156 7.24 -4.70 16.48
C TRP A 156 7.25 -6.18 16.84
N HIS A 157 7.05 -6.47 18.15
CA HIS A 157 7.04 -7.85 18.65
C HIS A 157 5.64 -8.43 18.83
N THR A 158 4.60 -7.59 18.92
CA THR A 158 3.24 -8.03 19.24
C THR A 158 2.35 -8.12 18.01
N LYS A 159 2.53 -7.22 17.03
CA LYS A 159 1.78 -7.16 15.77
C LYS A 159 2.74 -7.10 14.58
N ALA A 160 3.68 -8.05 14.53
CA ALA A 160 4.83 -8.02 13.62
C ALA A 160 4.45 -7.85 12.13
N GLU A 161 3.39 -8.53 11.67
CA GLU A 161 2.92 -8.38 10.28
C GLU A 161 2.40 -6.97 9.98
N THR A 162 1.72 -6.34 10.94
CA THR A 162 1.27 -4.95 10.80
C THR A 162 2.44 -3.98 10.80
N ALA A 163 3.40 -4.19 11.70
CA ALA A 163 4.62 -3.37 11.77
C ALA A 163 5.45 -3.49 10.48
N ARG A 164 5.62 -4.70 9.96
CA ARG A 164 6.31 -4.95 8.69
C ARG A 164 5.60 -4.26 7.51
N LYS A 165 4.26 -4.33 7.47
CA LYS A 165 3.46 -3.63 6.45
C LYS A 165 3.60 -2.11 6.56
N ALA A 166 3.56 -1.56 7.77
CA ALA A 166 3.75 -0.13 8.01
C ALA A 166 5.12 0.34 7.53
N LEU A 167 6.18 -0.38 7.89
CA LEU A 167 7.54 -0.07 7.47
C LEU A 167 7.74 -0.13 5.95
N ASN A 168 7.20 -1.17 5.31
CA ASN A 168 7.23 -1.30 3.85
C ASN A 168 6.50 -0.13 3.15
N ARG A 169 5.33 0.25 3.64
CA ARG A 169 4.56 1.37 3.08
C ARG A 169 5.23 2.71 3.31
N LEU A 170 5.87 2.90 4.46
CA LEU A 170 6.70 4.07 4.70
C LEU A 170 7.85 4.16 3.69
N SER A 171 8.53 3.03 3.42
CA SER A 171 9.58 2.98 2.37
C SER A 171 9.03 3.38 0.99
N ILE A 172 7.78 3.01 0.68
CA ILE A 172 7.13 3.42 -0.57
C ILE A 172 6.87 4.94 -0.57
N CYS A 173 6.41 5.51 0.54
CA CYS A 173 6.23 6.96 0.69
C CYS A 173 7.54 7.73 0.52
N LEU A 174 8.64 7.23 1.11
CA LEU A 174 9.96 7.85 0.95
C LEU A 174 10.46 7.81 -0.51
N LYS A 175 10.25 6.69 -1.21
CA LYS A 175 10.55 6.59 -2.64
C LYS A 175 9.71 7.55 -3.48
N HIS A 176 8.45 7.72 -3.14
CA HIS A 176 7.57 8.69 -3.79
C HIS A 176 8.06 10.13 -3.55
N ALA A 177 8.42 10.47 -2.31
CA ALA A 177 9.01 11.77 -1.97
C ALA A 177 10.29 12.06 -2.77
N ALA A 178 11.17 11.06 -2.90
CA ALA A 178 12.38 11.17 -3.70
C ALA A 178 12.07 11.41 -5.20
N ALA A 179 11.04 10.73 -5.74
CA ALA A 179 10.57 10.93 -7.12
C ALA A 179 10.02 12.35 -7.34
N LEU A 180 9.43 12.98 -6.32
CA LEU A 180 9.03 14.39 -6.32
C LEU A 180 10.24 15.35 -6.21
N GLY A 181 11.47 14.83 -6.12
CA GLY A 181 12.70 15.62 -5.99
C GLY A 181 12.94 16.16 -4.59
N LEU A 182 12.27 15.63 -3.56
CA LEU A 182 12.53 15.99 -2.17
C LEU A 182 13.81 15.31 -1.67
N ASN A 183 14.52 15.98 -0.76
CA ASN A 183 15.74 15.44 -0.17
C ASN A 183 15.36 14.51 1.00
N VAL A 184 15.34 13.21 0.75
CA VAL A 184 14.98 12.19 1.75
C VAL A 184 16.01 11.07 1.80
N ASP A 185 16.28 10.54 2.98
CA ASP A 185 17.10 9.33 3.13
C ASP A 185 16.24 8.07 2.86
N LEU A 186 16.45 7.45 1.71
CA LEU A 186 15.73 6.22 1.32
C LEU A 186 16.06 5.02 2.23
N GLN A 187 17.13 5.10 3.01
CA GLN A 187 17.55 4.01 3.90
C GLN A 187 16.92 4.09 5.29
N VAL A 188 16.16 5.15 5.62
CA VAL A 188 15.52 5.35 6.93
C VAL A 188 14.75 4.10 7.39
N ALA A 189 13.95 3.50 6.52
CA ALA A 189 13.17 2.32 6.83
C ALA A 189 14.05 1.10 7.16
N GLU A 190 15.11 0.86 6.38
CA GLU A 190 16.02 -0.28 6.63
C GLU A 190 16.89 -0.04 7.87
N LYS A 191 17.37 1.18 8.09
CA LYS A 191 18.10 1.56 9.30
C LYS A 191 17.20 1.40 10.55
N ALA A 192 15.93 1.84 10.48
CA ALA A 192 14.97 1.65 11.56
C ALA A 192 14.71 0.17 11.84
N ARG A 193 14.61 -0.66 10.80
CA ARG A 193 14.48 -2.12 10.91
C ARG A 193 15.69 -2.73 11.63
N ALA A 194 16.90 -2.29 11.30
CA ALA A 194 18.11 -2.74 11.97
C ALA A 194 18.11 -2.39 13.46
N LEU A 195 17.65 -1.17 13.82
CA LEU A 195 17.51 -0.72 15.22
C LEU A 195 16.41 -1.49 15.99
N LEU A 196 15.33 -1.90 15.32
CA LEU A 196 14.25 -2.70 15.90
C LEU A 196 14.66 -4.17 16.13
N GLY A 197 15.64 -4.65 15.38
CA GLY A 197 16.15 -5.99 15.45
C GLY A 197 15.16 -7.05 14.96
N LYS A 198 15.50 -8.33 15.20
CA LYS A 198 14.65 -9.45 14.81
C LYS A 198 13.38 -9.50 15.65
N SER A 199 12.21 -9.57 15.00
CA SER A 199 10.95 -9.74 15.70
C SER A 199 10.91 -11.09 16.44
N ARG A 200 10.45 -11.07 17.70
CA ARG A 200 10.22 -12.27 18.50
C ARG A 200 8.90 -12.98 18.17
N HIS A 201 8.07 -12.35 17.34
CA HIS A 201 6.77 -12.91 16.97
C HIS A 201 6.98 -14.13 16.07
N LYS A 202 6.57 -15.29 16.55
CA LYS A 202 6.43 -16.49 15.71
C LYS A 202 5.05 -16.44 15.05
N ALA A 203 5.01 -16.42 13.75
CA ALA A 203 3.75 -16.54 13.02
C ALA A 203 3.09 -17.86 13.45
N LYS A 204 1.86 -17.77 13.97
CA LYS A 204 1.05 -18.96 14.21
C LYS A 204 0.34 -19.31 12.91
N ASN A 205 0.43 -20.56 12.51
CA ASN A 205 -0.39 -21.09 11.42
C ASN A 205 -1.86 -20.91 11.76
N ILE A 206 -2.69 -20.73 10.76
CA ILE A 206 -4.13 -20.70 10.93
C ILE A 206 -4.54 -22.12 11.38
N PRO A 207 -5.24 -22.26 12.52
CA PRO A 207 -5.66 -23.57 12.98
C PRO A 207 -6.51 -24.27 11.91
N ALA A 208 -6.10 -25.44 11.50
CA ALA A 208 -6.76 -26.29 10.52
C ALA A 208 -7.31 -27.53 11.20
N MET A 209 -8.54 -27.95 10.83
CA MET A 209 -9.12 -29.20 11.27
C MET A 209 -8.33 -30.35 10.61
N PRO A 210 -7.91 -31.40 11.35
CA PRO A 210 -7.35 -32.59 10.73
C PRO A 210 -8.29 -33.11 9.65
N TRP A 211 -7.76 -33.48 8.49
CA TRP A 211 -8.62 -33.87 7.37
C TRP A 211 -9.49 -35.10 7.69
N GLN A 212 -9.05 -35.94 8.62
CA GLN A 212 -9.80 -37.10 9.11
C GLN A 212 -11.11 -36.72 9.88
N GLU A 213 -11.12 -35.52 10.47
CA GLU A 213 -12.27 -35.01 11.22
C GLU A 213 -13.28 -34.27 10.33
N VAL A 214 -12.88 -33.88 9.12
CA VAL A 214 -13.71 -33.10 8.20
C VAL A 214 -15.02 -33.78 7.84
N PRO A 215 -15.09 -35.10 7.58
CA PRO A 215 -16.38 -35.79 7.28
C PRO A 215 -17.41 -35.65 8.40
N ALA A 216 -17.02 -35.85 9.65
CA ALA A 216 -17.91 -35.71 10.79
C ALA A 216 -18.44 -34.27 10.94
N TYR A 217 -17.56 -33.28 10.78
CA TYR A 217 -17.95 -31.86 10.79
C TYR A 217 -18.88 -31.51 9.63
N TYR A 218 -18.58 -31.98 8.42
CA TYR A 218 -19.40 -31.75 7.24
C TYR A 218 -20.83 -32.33 7.42
N ALA A 219 -20.95 -33.51 7.94
CA ALA A 219 -22.24 -34.17 8.22
C ALA A 219 -23.08 -33.40 9.25
N ALA A 220 -22.44 -32.70 10.18
CA ALA A 220 -23.14 -31.89 11.18
C ALA A 220 -23.66 -30.54 10.65
N LEU A 221 -23.31 -30.17 9.43
CA LEU A 221 -23.78 -28.93 8.81
C LEU A 221 -25.14 -29.11 8.15
N ASP A 222 -26.15 -28.37 8.62
CA ASP A 222 -27.49 -28.37 8.08
C ASP A 222 -27.60 -27.71 6.70
N ALA A 223 -28.32 -28.36 5.78
CA ALA A 223 -28.57 -27.84 4.44
C ALA A 223 -29.57 -26.66 4.38
N GLY A 224 -30.29 -26.37 5.48
CA GLY A 224 -31.26 -25.27 5.54
C GLY A 224 -30.66 -23.89 5.83
N SER A 225 -29.39 -23.81 6.21
CA SER A 225 -28.73 -22.54 6.59
C SER A 225 -27.77 -22.05 5.52
N VAL A 226 -27.89 -20.79 5.09
CA VAL A 226 -26.94 -20.14 4.16
C VAL A 226 -25.49 -20.24 4.64
N THR A 227 -25.26 -20.10 5.95
CA THR A 227 -23.91 -20.20 6.54
C THR A 227 -23.37 -21.64 6.45
N HIS A 228 -24.20 -22.64 6.70
CA HIS A 228 -23.81 -24.04 6.60
C HIS A 228 -23.56 -24.44 5.15
N LEU A 229 -24.42 -24.03 4.22
CA LEU A 229 -24.19 -24.24 2.77
C LEU A 229 -22.89 -23.58 2.30
N ALA A 230 -22.60 -22.36 2.77
CA ALA A 230 -21.32 -21.70 2.47
C ALA A 230 -20.11 -22.47 3.02
N LEU A 231 -20.19 -23.02 4.24
CA LEU A 231 -19.15 -23.86 4.84
C LEU A 231 -18.99 -25.18 4.08
N ARG A 232 -20.10 -25.85 3.74
CA ARG A 232 -20.08 -27.09 2.93
C ARG A 232 -19.37 -26.86 1.59
N LEU A 233 -19.75 -25.81 0.86
CA LEU A 233 -19.14 -25.51 -0.43
C LEU A 233 -17.67 -25.09 -0.29
N LEU A 234 -17.31 -24.37 0.77
CA LEU A 234 -15.93 -24.00 1.06
C LEU A 234 -15.06 -25.24 1.32
N ILE A 235 -15.57 -26.22 2.07
CA ILE A 235 -14.90 -27.50 2.33
C ILE A 235 -14.70 -28.25 1.02
N LEU A 236 -15.77 -28.40 0.23
CA LEU A 236 -15.75 -29.17 -1.02
C LEU A 236 -14.87 -28.57 -2.10
N THR A 237 -14.71 -27.25 -2.15
CA THR A 237 -13.97 -26.57 -3.24
C THR A 237 -12.57 -26.09 -2.83
N GLY A 238 -12.30 -25.97 -1.55
CA GLY A 238 -11.05 -25.39 -1.05
C GLY A 238 -10.78 -23.96 -1.48
N VAL A 239 -11.76 -23.23 -2.00
CA VAL A 239 -11.61 -21.82 -2.41
C VAL A 239 -11.47 -20.89 -1.20
N ARG A 240 -11.02 -19.66 -1.42
CA ARG A 240 -10.98 -18.65 -0.35
C ARG A 240 -12.37 -18.13 -0.04
N SER A 241 -12.62 -17.75 1.22
CA SER A 241 -13.92 -17.24 1.67
C SER A 241 -14.41 -16.00 0.89
N GLY A 242 -13.51 -15.16 0.42
CA GLY A 242 -13.87 -13.98 -0.37
C GLY A 242 -14.64 -14.31 -1.64
N PRO A 243 -14.04 -15.00 -2.61
CA PRO A 243 -14.75 -15.46 -3.82
C PRO A 243 -16.01 -16.25 -3.50
N LEU A 244 -15.97 -17.18 -2.54
CA LEU A 244 -17.13 -18.01 -2.19
C LEU A 244 -18.34 -17.15 -1.77
N ARG A 245 -18.15 -16.17 -0.91
CA ARG A 245 -19.22 -15.29 -0.44
C ARG A 245 -19.88 -14.47 -1.56
N HIS A 246 -19.10 -14.16 -2.60
CA HIS A 246 -19.52 -13.40 -3.77
C HIS A 246 -19.83 -14.32 -4.97
N MET A 247 -20.08 -15.60 -4.72
CA MET A 247 -20.46 -16.52 -5.78
C MET A 247 -21.79 -16.10 -6.40
N HIS A 248 -21.77 -15.89 -7.71
CA HIS A 248 -22.91 -15.40 -8.48
C HIS A 248 -23.30 -16.44 -9.54
N GLU A 249 -24.59 -16.56 -9.81
CA GLU A 249 -25.11 -17.58 -10.73
C GLU A 249 -24.44 -17.54 -12.11
N SER A 250 -24.19 -16.35 -12.65
CA SER A 250 -23.53 -16.18 -13.96
C SER A 250 -22.12 -16.75 -14.04
N GLN A 251 -21.49 -17.09 -12.91
CA GLN A 251 -20.15 -17.66 -12.86
C GLN A 251 -20.15 -19.18 -13.01
N ILE A 252 -21.32 -19.81 -13.00
CA ILE A 252 -21.47 -21.27 -13.02
C ILE A 252 -21.89 -21.71 -14.40
N SER A 253 -21.11 -22.62 -15.00
CA SER A 253 -21.43 -23.23 -16.28
C SER A 253 -21.22 -24.75 -16.19
N GLY A 254 -22.32 -25.49 -16.21
CA GLY A 254 -22.28 -26.93 -16.00
C GLY A 254 -21.63 -27.30 -14.67
N SER A 255 -20.55 -28.09 -14.72
CA SER A 255 -19.78 -28.49 -13.53
C SER A 255 -18.51 -27.66 -13.33
N VAL A 256 -18.52 -26.41 -13.75
CA VAL A 256 -17.38 -25.49 -13.59
C VAL A 256 -17.86 -24.16 -13.03
N TRP A 257 -17.24 -23.72 -11.94
CA TRP A 257 -17.36 -22.37 -11.42
C TRP A 257 -16.14 -21.53 -11.85
N THR A 258 -16.38 -20.48 -12.61
CA THR A 258 -15.33 -19.54 -13.05
C THR A 258 -15.31 -18.31 -12.14
N ILE A 259 -14.30 -18.21 -11.30
CA ILE A 259 -14.09 -17.06 -10.40
C ILE A 259 -13.38 -15.97 -11.20
N PRO A 260 -13.96 -14.76 -11.36
CA PRO A 260 -13.28 -13.67 -12.05
C PRO A 260 -11.94 -13.31 -11.42
N GLY A 261 -10.95 -13.01 -12.25
CA GLY A 261 -9.62 -12.62 -11.80
C GLY A 261 -9.63 -11.49 -10.78
N GLU A 262 -10.60 -10.57 -10.89
CA GLU A 262 -10.80 -9.48 -9.94
C GLU A 262 -11.11 -9.96 -8.51
N ALA A 263 -11.82 -11.06 -8.36
CA ALA A 263 -12.14 -11.68 -7.08
C ALA A 263 -10.97 -12.52 -6.51
N MET A 264 -9.99 -12.86 -7.34
CA MET A 264 -8.81 -13.61 -6.92
C MET A 264 -7.78 -12.70 -6.25
N LYS A 265 -6.92 -13.26 -5.38
CA LYS A 265 -5.83 -12.52 -4.74
C LYS A 265 -4.73 -12.23 -5.79
N GLY A 266 -4.40 -10.98 -5.99
CA GLY A 266 -3.37 -10.55 -6.94
C GLY A 266 -3.41 -9.04 -7.18
N LEU A 267 -2.69 -8.56 -8.19
CA LEU A 267 -2.76 -7.18 -8.65
C LEU A 267 -4.03 -6.97 -9.50
N ARG A 268 -4.44 -5.72 -9.64
CA ARG A 268 -5.53 -5.32 -10.54
C ARG A 268 -5.14 -5.69 -11.98
N ASP A 269 -6.11 -6.18 -12.75
CA ASP A 269 -5.98 -6.50 -14.18
C ASP A 269 -4.82 -7.46 -14.56
N ALA A 270 -4.12 -8.02 -13.57
CA ALA A 270 -3.00 -8.94 -13.77
C ALA A 270 -3.30 -10.36 -13.29
N THR A 271 -4.54 -10.66 -12.90
CA THR A 271 -4.95 -11.97 -12.40
C THR A 271 -6.00 -12.55 -13.34
N GLU A 272 -5.70 -13.71 -13.90
CA GLU A 272 -6.63 -14.44 -14.76
C GLU A 272 -7.79 -15.04 -13.98
N ASP A 273 -8.87 -15.33 -14.68
CA ASP A 273 -10.01 -16.06 -14.15
C ASP A 273 -9.60 -17.45 -13.68
N PHE A 274 -10.20 -17.89 -12.60
CA PHE A 274 -9.87 -19.17 -11.99
C PHE A 274 -11.04 -20.14 -12.09
N ARG A 275 -10.88 -21.21 -12.85
CA ARG A 275 -11.87 -22.26 -13.03
C ARG A 275 -11.78 -23.27 -11.89
N VAL A 276 -12.89 -23.53 -11.22
CA VAL A 276 -13.04 -24.52 -10.13
C VAL A 276 -13.93 -25.65 -10.64
N PRO A 277 -13.42 -26.87 -10.76
CA PRO A 277 -14.27 -28.02 -11.07
C PRO A 277 -15.15 -28.33 -9.87
N LEU A 278 -16.44 -28.47 -10.10
CA LEU A 278 -17.45 -28.77 -9.09
C LEU A 278 -17.75 -30.25 -9.11
N SER A 279 -17.61 -30.91 -7.97
CA SER A 279 -18.04 -32.29 -7.77
C SER A 279 -19.57 -32.41 -7.76
N ALA A 280 -20.10 -33.60 -7.92
CA ALA A 280 -21.54 -33.85 -7.82
C ALA A 280 -22.12 -33.32 -6.50
N GLU A 281 -21.47 -33.56 -5.37
CA GLU A 281 -21.86 -33.03 -4.07
C GLU A 281 -21.83 -31.50 -4.01
N ALA A 282 -20.83 -30.86 -4.63
CA ALA A 282 -20.76 -29.40 -4.69
C ALA A 282 -21.94 -28.81 -5.48
N LEU A 283 -22.37 -29.48 -6.55
CA LEU A 283 -23.54 -29.08 -7.34
C LEU A 283 -24.83 -29.23 -6.52
N GLU A 284 -24.98 -30.30 -5.71
CA GLU A 284 -26.13 -30.46 -4.80
C GLU A 284 -26.19 -29.33 -3.76
N VAL A 285 -25.04 -28.93 -3.19
CA VAL A 285 -24.95 -27.80 -2.25
C VAL A 285 -25.30 -26.48 -2.96
N ILE A 286 -24.87 -26.27 -4.20
CA ILE A 286 -25.22 -25.09 -5.00
C ILE A 286 -26.72 -25.05 -5.28
N GLU A 287 -27.32 -26.18 -5.63
CA GLU A 287 -28.77 -26.27 -5.84
C GLU A 287 -29.58 -25.93 -4.59
N ALA A 288 -29.12 -26.40 -3.41
CA ALA A 288 -29.70 -26.00 -2.15
C ALA A 288 -29.52 -24.49 -1.86
N ALA A 289 -28.36 -23.91 -2.23
CA ALA A 289 -28.08 -22.49 -2.01
C ALA A 289 -28.92 -21.58 -2.93
N ARG A 290 -29.28 -22.01 -4.15
CA ARG A 290 -30.17 -21.28 -5.08
C ARG A 290 -31.50 -20.91 -4.45
N ARG A 291 -32.05 -21.72 -3.56
CA ARG A 291 -33.29 -21.44 -2.82
C ARG A 291 -33.22 -20.20 -1.91
N HIS A 292 -32.02 -19.81 -1.56
CA HIS A 292 -31.73 -18.63 -0.74
C HIS A 292 -31.21 -17.45 -1.56
N ALA A 293 -30.92 -17.65 -2.86
CA ALA A 293 -30.28 -16.64 -3.70
C ALA A 293 -31.06 -15.32 -3.71
N ARG A 294 -30.31 -14.22 -3.76
CA ARG A 294 -30.85 -12.87 -3.91
C ARG A 294 -29.90 -12.04 -4.78
N ASP A 295 -30.47 -11.34 -5.76
CA ASP A 295 -29.69 -10.61 -6.76
C ASP A 295 -28.62 -11.51 -7.43
N ASP A 296 -29.01 -12.79 -7.71
CA ASP A 296 -28.17 -13.86 -8.27
C ASP A 296 -26.94 -14.27 -7.43
N TYR A 297 -26.78 -13.72 -6.22
CA TYR A 297 -25.78 -14.19 -5.27
C TYR A 297 -26.30 -15.37 -4.46
N LEU A 298 -25.52 -16.47 -4.39
CA LEU A 298 -25.94 -17.72 -3.74
C LEU A 298 -25.86 -17.66 -2.20
N PHE A 299 -25.06 -16.76 -1.66
CA PHE A 299 -24.86 -16.59 -0.21
C PHE A 299 -25.22 -15.18 0.27
N PRO A 300 -26.51 -14.78 0.17
CA PRO A 300 -26.95 -13.46 0.59
C PRO A 300 -26.89 -13.29 2.11
N SER A 301 -26.67 -12.06 2.56
CA SER A 301 -26.85 -11.72 3.98
C SER A 301 -28.34 -11.52 4.29
N GLN A 302 -28.69 -11.50 5.57
CA GLN A 302 -30.07 -11.21 5.97
C GLN A 302 -30.52 -9.79 5.58
N MET A 303 -29.59 -8.82 5.55
CA MET A 303 -29.91 -7.42 5.26
C MET A 303 -29.64 -7.06 3.79
N ARG A 304 -28.42 -6.75 3.42
CA ARG A 304 -28.03 -6.37 2.05
C ARG A 304 -26.73 -7.06 1.67
N GLY A 305 -26.57 -7.33 0.38
CA GLY A 305 -25.38 -7.96 -0.17
C GLY A 305 -25.18 -9.40 0.29
N VAL A 306 -23.95 -9.85 0.35
CA VAL A 306 -23.56 -11.21 0.70
C VAL A 306 -23.20 -11.35 2.18
N ILE A 307 -23.13 -12.60 2.69
CA ILE A 307 -22.70 -12.87 4.09
C ILE A 307 -21.34 -12.21 4.37
N SER A 308 -21.15 -11.75 5.62
CA SER A 308 -19.93 -11.09 6.04
C SER A 308 -18.71 -12.03 6.01
N ASP A 309 -17.51 -11.46 5.98
CA ASP A 309 -16.25 -12.21 6.05
C ASP A 309 -16.09 -12.98 7.37
N MET A 310 -16.78 -12.53 8.42
CA MET A 310 -16.74 -13.18 9.73
C MET A 310 -17.84 -14.24 9.92
N THR A 311 -18.86 -14.32 9.07
CA THR A 311 -20.04 -15.16 9.29
C THR A 311 -19.67 -16.63 9.53
N MET A 312 -18.90 -17.24 8.63
CA MET A 312 -18.45 -18.63 8.79
C MET A 312 -17.52 -18.82 10.00
N ALA A 313 -16.60 -17.88 10.22
CA ALA A 313 -15.67 -17.94 11.35
C ALA A 313 -16.38 -17.84 12.70
N MET A 314 -17.36 -16.94 12.81
CA MET A 314 -18.17 -16.77 14.03
C MET A 314 -19.06 -17.98 14.29
N HIS A 315 -19.58 -18.62 13.22
CA HIS A 315 -20.32 -19.87 13.37
C HIS A 315 -19.45 -20.96 14.00
N MET A 316 -18.25 -21.21 13.46
CA MET A 316 -17.31 -22.20 14.00
C MET A 316 -16.89 -21.86 15.44
N GLN A 317 -16.65 -20.58 15.73
CA GLN A 317 -16.29 -20.14 17.08
C GLN A 317 -17.42 -20.38 18.09
N ARG A 318 -18.70 -20.12 17.73
CA ARG A 318 -19.88 -20.38 18.58
C ARG A 318 -20.09 -21.87 18.83
N ALA A 319 -19.68 -22.70 17.86
CA ALA A 319 -19.66 -24.17 18.05
C ALA A 319 -18.45 -24.65 18.89
N GLY A 320 -17.67 -23.77 19.50
CA GLY A 320 -16.52 -24.10 20.33
C GLY A 320 -15.29 -24.58 19.59
N LEU A 321 -15.24 -24.42 18.25
CA LEU A 321 -14.13 -24.92 17.45
C LEU A 321 -12.96 -23.89 17.43
N GLU A 322 -11.75 -24.37 17.66
CA GLU A 322 -10.52 -23.58 17.52
C GLU A 322 -10.15 -23.33 16.07
N TYR A 323 -10.61 -24.17 15.15
CA TYR A 323 -10.33 -24.11 13.72
C TYR A 323 -10.95 -22.86 13.05
N ARG A 324 -10.47 -22.55 11.87
CA ARG A 324 -10.97 -21.41 11.07
C ARG A 324 -11.35 -21.87 9.66
N PRO A 325 -12.31 -21.19 8.99
CA PRO A 325 -12.74 -21.57 7.64
C PRO A 325 -11.58 -21.70 6.65
N HIS A 326 -10.59 -20.81 6.74
CA HIS A 326 -9.39 -20.88 5.89
C HIS A 326 -8.54 -22.14 6.14
N GLY A 327 -8.62 -22.74 7.32
CA GLY A 327 -7.90 -23.96 7.69
C GLY A 327 -8.32 -25.18 6.87
N PHE A 328 -9.56 -25.23 6.34
CA PHE A 328 -9.99 -26.34 5.48
C PHE A 328 -9.18 -26.46 4.18
N ARG A 329 -8.53 -25.39 3.76
CA ARG A 329 -7.59 -25.46 2.64
C ARG A 329 -6.32 -26.25 2.99
N SER A 330 -5.87 -26.16 4.25
CA SER A 330 -4.79 -27.00 4.75
C SER A 330 -5.25 -28.45 4.88
N SER A 331 -6.45 -28.69 5.42
CA SER A 331 -7.02 -30.03 5.50
C SER A 331 -7.09 -30.71 4.13
N LEU A 332 -7.60 -30.02 3.12
CA LEU A 332 -7.64 -30.48 1.73
C LEU A 332 -6.22 -30.72 1.19
N ARG A 333 -5.28 -29.79 1.46
CA ARG A 333 -3.90 -29.91 0.98
C ARG A 333 -3.20 -31.14 1.57
N ASP A 334 -3.38 -31.37 2.87
CA ASP A 334 -2.81 -32.52 3.58
C ASP A 334 -3.42 -33.83 3.06
N TRP A 335 -4.75 -33.86 2.85
CA TRP A 335 -5.43 -35.03 2.28
C TRP A 335 -4.94 -35.33 0.84
N MET A 336 -4.78 -34.29 0.00
CA MET A 336 -4.26 -34.46 -1.36
C MET A 336 -2.84 -35.06 -1.36
N GLU A 337 -2.03 -34.69 -0.37
CA GLU A 337 -0.65 -35.19 -0.27
C GLU A 337 -0.58 -36.60 0.30
N VAL A 338 -1.28 -36.85 1.41
CA VAL A 338 -1.15 -38.07 2.20
C VAL A 338 -2.01 -39.20 1.62
N GLU A 339 -3.27 -38.92 1.33
CA GLU A 339 -4.25 -39.94 0.93
C GLU A 339 -4.35 -40.07 -0.59
N ALA A 340 -4.63 -38.96 -1.28
CA ALA A 340 -4.83 -38.96 -2.73
C ALA A 340 -3.52 -38.98 -3.53
N LYS A 341 -2.36 -38.74 -2.90
CA LYS A 341 -1.03 -38.69 -3.54
C LYS A 341 -1.02 -37.83 -4.81
N THR A 342 -1.72 -36.71 -4.73
CA THR A 342 -1.90 -35.79 -5.85
C THR A 342 -0.59 -35.12 -6.25
N PRO A 343 -0.24 -35.06 -7.54
CA PRO A 343 0.94 -34.34 -8.00
C PRO A 343 0.96 -32.89 -7.49
N PHE A 344 2.11 -32.41 -7.03
CA PHE A 344 2.27 -31.09 -6.41
C PHE A 344 1.67 -29.95 -7.24
N ALA A 345 1.91 -29.92 -8.55
CA ALA A 345 1.40 -28.87 -9.42
C ALA A 345 -0.14 -28.85 -9.49
N VAL A 346 -0.79 -30.03 -9.48
CA VAL A 346 -2.25 -30.17 -9.46
C VAL A 346 -2.79 -29.69 -8.11
N ALA A 347 -2.23 -30.16 -6.99
CA ALA A 347 -2.63 -29.80 -5.64
C ALA A 347 -2.56 -28.27 -5.38
N GLU A 348 -1.44 -27.64 -5.78
CA GLU A 348 -1.29 -26.18 -5.65
C GLU A 348 -2.29 -25.43 -6.56
N THR A 349 -2.56 -25.95 -7.76
CA THR A 349 -3.55 -25.35 -8.67
C THR A 349 -4.97 -25.50 -8.14
N VAL A 350 -5.35 -26.61 -7.49
CA VAL A 350 -6.63 -26.76 -6.78
C VAL A 350 -6.84 -25.61 -5.80
N LEU A 351 -5.79 -25.24 -5.08
CA LEU A 351 -5.85 -24.15 -4.11
C LEU A 351 -5.73 -22.74 -4.74
N GLY A 352 -5.62 -22.63 -6.05
CA GLY A 352 -5.41 -21.34 -6.74
C GLY A 352 -4.12 -20.65 -6.30
N HIS A 353 -3.06 -21.44 -6.12
CA HIS A 353 -1.71 -20.96 -5.90
C HIS A 353 -0.97 -20.86 -7.23
N VAL A 354 -0.08 -19.89 -7.32
CA VAL A 354 0.80 -19.74 -8.47
C VAL A 354 1.92 -20.74 -8.36
N VAL A 355 2.04 -21.65 -9.33
CA VAL A 355 3.07 -22.70 -9.36
C VAL A 355 4.16 -22.32 -10.37
N GLY A 356 5.41 -22.40 -9.95
CA GLY A 356 6.58 -22.16 -10.79
C GLY A 356 6.99 -20.70 -10.96
N GLY A 357 8.19 -20.48 -11.49
CA GLY A 357 8.74 -19.16 -11.79
C GLY A 357 8.07 -18.49 -13.00
N SER A 358 8.43 -17.24 -13.29
CA SER A 358 7.87 -16.50 -14.44
C SER A 358 8.10 -17.20 -15.78
N VAL A 359 9.28 -17.80 -15.95
CA VAL A 359 9.64 -18.56 -17.17
C VAL A 359 8.80 -19.83 -17.30
N GLU A 360 8.70 -20.62 -16.23
CA GLU A 360 7.91 -21.85 -16.23
C GLU A 360 6.43 -21.58 -16.54
N ARG A 361 5.88 -20.49 -16.00
CA ARG A 361 4.50 -20.07 -16.27
C ARG A 361 4.27 -19.66 -17.71
N ALA A 362 5.24 -19.05 -18.38
CA ALA A 362 5.15 -18.67 -19.79
C ALA A 362 4.98 -19.89 -20.72
N TYR A 363 5.48 -21.06 -20.30
CA TYR A 363 5.34 -22.31 -21.05
C TYR A 363 4.15 -23.17 -20.62
N ARG A 364 3.59 -22.95 -19.43
CA ARG A 364 2.46 -23.70 -18.91
C ARG A 364 1.15 -23.18 -19.52
N ARG A 365 0.50 -24.00 -20.35
CA ARG A 365 -0.76 -23.67 -21.02
C ARG A 365 -1.97 -24.44 -20.46
N THR A 366 -1.77 -25.25 -19.43
CA THR A 366 -2.83 -26.04 -18.79
C THR A 366 -3.06 -25.57 -17.37
N ASP A 367 -4.34 -25.51 -16.96
CA ASP A 367 -4.76 -25.33 -15.58
C ASP A 367 -5.13 -26.65 -14.88
N TYR A 368 -4.83 -27.80 -15.54
CA TYR A 368 -5.10 -29.14 -15.03
C TYR A 368 -6.58 -29.40 -14.67
N LEU A 369 -7.53 -28.80 -15.40
CA LEU A 369 -8.94 -28.84 -15.01
C LEU A 369 -9.48 -30.27 -14.84
N ASP A 370 -9.14 -31.19 -15.74
CA ASP A 370 -9.62 -32.58 -15.69
C ASP A 370 -9.00 -33.35 -14.52
N GLN A 371 -7.69 -33.26 -14.31
CA GLN A 371 -7.03 -33.87 -13.16
C GLN A 371 -7.56 -33.30 -11.83
N ARG A 372 -7.80 -31.98 -11.79
CA ARG A 372 -8.42 -31.33 -10.62
C ARG A 372 -9.84 -31.82 -10.39
N ARG A 373 -10.60 -32.14 -11.45
CA ARG A 373 -11.94 -32.71 -11.35
C ARG A 373 -11.92 -34.06 -10.63
N GLU A 374 -11.01 -34.95 -11.06
CA GLU A 374 -10.87 -36.27 -10.42
C GLU A 374 -10.52 -36.13 -8.94
N VAL A 375 -9.60 -35.24 -8.59
CA VAL A 375 -9.23 -34.95 -7.20
C VAL A 375 -10.41 -34.42 -6.39
N MET A 376 -11.19 -33.50 -6.96
CA MET A 376 -12.32 -32.89 -6.23
C MET A 376 -13.50 -33.85 -6.05
N GLU A 377 -13.75 -34.76 -7.01
CA GLU A 377 -14.72 -35.85 -6.86
C GLU A 377 -14.26 -36.82 -5.75
N ALA A 378 -13.01 -37.24 -5.75
CA ALA A 378 -12.47 -38.12 -4.70
C ALA A 378 -12.52 -37.45 -3.32
N TRP A 379 -12.21 -36.16 -3.22
CA TRP A 379 -12.36 -35.38 -1.98
C TRP A 379 -13.82 -35.32 -1.51
N ALA A 380 -14.74 -35.04 -2.40
CA ALA A 380 -16.18 -35.01 -2.07
C ALA A 380 -16.67 -36.37 -1.59
N ALA A 381 -16.27 -37.48 -2.24
CA ALA A 381 -16.59 -38.82 -1.80
C ALA A 381 -16.00 -39.10 -0.41
N TRP A 382 -14.78 -38.69 -0.12
CA TRP A 382 -14.17 -38.77 1.22
C TRP A 382 -14.96 -37.96 2.24
N VAL A 383 -15.30 -36.72 1.97
CA VAL A 383 -16.02 -35.81 2.87
C VAL A 383 -17.44 -36.36 3.19
N ARG A 384 -18.08 -37.05 2.24
CA ARG A 384 -19.39 -37.71 2.45
C ARG A 384 -19.29 -39.05 3.15
N SER A 385 -18.11 -39.67 3.18
CA SER A 385 -17.98 -40.96 3.84
C SER A 385 -18.37 -40.82 5.32
N THR A 386 -19.33 -41.65 5.78
CA THR A 386 -19.61 -41.81 7.21
C THR A 386 -18.38 -42.44 7.82
N PHE A 387 -17.60 -41.65 8.51
CA PHE A 387 -16.42 -42.15 9.23
C PHE A 387 -16.88 -43.11 10.33
N SER A 388 -16.87 -44.39 10.06
CA SER A 388 -16.79 -45.41 11.10
C SER A 388 -15.42 -45.21 11.73
N GLY A 389 -15.37 -44.55 12.92
CA GLY A 389 -14.12 -44.23 13.62
C GLY A 389 -13.12 -45.36 13.61
N PRO A 390 -11.83 -45.10 13.84
CA PRO A 390 -10.81 -46.15 13.89
C PRO A 390 -11.33 -47.18 14.89
N LYS A 391 -11.48 -48.45 14.45
CA LYS A 391 -11.65 -49.57 15.35
C LYS A 391 -10.51 -49.46 16.36
N ALA A 392 -10.87 -49.27 17.63
CA ALA A 392 -9.89 -49.41 18.70
C ALA A 392 -9.13 -50.69 18.42
N ALA A 393 -7.84 -50.56 18.25
CA ALA A 393 -6.96 -51.70 18.19
C ALA A 393 -7.06 -52.40 19.55
N GLU A 394 -7.63 -53.62 19.56
CA GLU A 394 -7.56 -54.54 20.67
C GLU A 394 -6.13 -54.91 21.01
#